data_3a994c88062f95846c351dcd50c83ef3
#
_entry.id   3a994c88062f95846c351dcd50c83ef3
#
_cell.length_a   1.000
_cell.length_b   1.000
_cell.length_c   1.000
_cell.angle_alpha   90.00
_cell.angle_beta   90.00
_cell.angle_gamma   90.00
#
_symmetry.space_group_name_H-M   'P 1'
#
loop_
_entity.id
_entity.type
_entity.pdbx_description
1 polymer ?
#
loop_
_entity_poly.entity_id
_entity_poly.type
_entity_poly.pdbx_seq_one_letter_code
_entity_poly.pdbx_strand_id
1 'polypeptide(L)'
;VFGGAVALEHTVNAYEPTVAQKVELNIEEKKKIAVYAAALIRPEDFVYLDAGTTTGYMLEHLEDSGATFVTNGVSHARALAQMGVRVLLIGGELKGSTEAVIGSQAMQMLKNYHFTKGFFGTNGMTQREGFTTPESNEALVKRTAMEQCLEKYVVSDSSKFGQISAVTFFSFDGAVILTES
;
A
#
# COMPACT_ATOMS: atom_id res chain seq x y z
N VAL A 1 -11.56 -42.69 17.15
CA VAL A 1 -10.90 -41.76 16.23
C VAL A 1 -11.36 -40.36 16.57
N PHE A 2 -10.56 -39.57 17.27
CA PHE A 2 -10.86 -38.18 17.55
C PHE A 2 -10.23 -37.34 16.45
N GLY A 3 -11.01 -36.91 15.46
CA GLY A 3 -10.66 -35.89 14.51
C GLY A 3 -10.89 -34.53 15.16
N GLY A 4 -9.86 -33.95 15.76
CA GLY A 4 -9.92 -32.57 16.20
C GLY A 4 -9.75 -31.67 14.99
N ALA A 5 -10.83 -31.00 14.55
CA ALA A 5 -10.72 -29.89 13.66
C ALA A 5 -10.18 -28.70 14.48
N VAL A 6 -8.94 -28.31 14.25
CA VAL A 6 -8.43 -27.02 14.70
C VAL A 6 -9.07 -25.99 13.76
N ALA A 7 -10.09 -25.29 14.23
CA ALA A 7 -10.57 -24.10 13.55
C ALA A 7 -9.46 -23.05 13.63
N LEU A 8 -8.78 -22.83 12.52
CA LEU A 8 -8.02 -21.62 12.36
C LEU A 8 -9.06 -20.48 12.28
N GLU A 9 -9.24 -19.81 13.40
CA GLU A 9 -10.13 -18.64 13.45
C GLU A 9 -9.53 -17.52 12.61
N HIS A 10 -9.90 -17.49 11.36
CA HIS A 10 -9.68 -16.31 10.53
C HIS A 10 -10.79 -15.31 10.83
N THR A 11 -10.50 -14.37 11.70
CA THR A 11 -11.43 -13.30 12.03
C THR A 11 -11.39 -12.26 10.93
N VAL A 12 -12.55 -12.05 10.26
CA VAL A 12 -12.70 -10.93 9.33
C VAL A 12 -12.76 -9.63 10.13
N ASN A 13 -11.79 -8.75 9.90
CA ASN A 13 -11.72 -7.46 10.56
C ASN A 13 -12.26 -6.37 9.63
N ALA A 14 -13.44 -5.83 9.95
CA ALA A 14 -14.06 -4.73 9.22
C ALA A 14 -13.65 -3.34 9.75
N TYR A 15 -12.91 -3.29 10.85
CA TYR A 15 -12.43 -2.04 11.43
C TYR A 15 -11.26 -1.49 10.64
N GLU A 16 -11.35 -0.20 10.28
CA GLU A 16 -10.26 0.54 9.63
C GLU A 16 -9.69 1.58 10.59
N PRO A 17 -8.45 1.39 11.07
CA PRO A 17 -7.77 2.40 11.88
C PRO A 17 -7.51 3.68 11.07
N THR A 18 -7.57 4.83 11.74
CA THR A 18 -7.16 6.11 11.14
C THR A 18 -5.65 6.11 10.86
N VAL A 19 -5.18 7.05 10.02
CA VAL A 19 -3.73 7.23 9.76
C VAL A 19 -2.97 7.45 11.08
N ALA A 20 -3.50 8.29 11.98
CA ALA A 20 -2.86 8.55 13.28
C ALA A 20 -2.70 7.28 14.13
N GLN A 21 -3.72 6.40 14.14
CA GLN A 21 -3.65 5.12 14.84
C GLN A 21 -2.65 4.16 14.20
N LYS A 22 -2.60 4.09 12.86
CA LYS A 22 -1.65 3.25 12.12
C LYS A 22 -0.20 3.65 12.33
N VAL A 23 0.09 4.95 12.44
CA VAL A 23 1.45 5.48 12.66
C VAL A 23 2.07 4.93 13.94
N GLU A 24 1.28 4.74 15.00
CA GLU A 24 1.77 4.26 16.29
C GLU A 24 1.96 2.74 16.37
N LEU A 25 1.45 1.97 15.37
CA LEU A 25 1.52 0.51 15.38
C LEU A 25 2.77 0.01 14.63
N ASN A 26 3.55 -0.85 15.30
CA ASN A 26 4.68 -1.57 14.70
C ASN A 26 5.68 -0.66 13.98
N ILE A 27 6.04 0.46 14.60
CA ILE A 27 6.87 1.53 13.99
C ILE A 27 8.23 1.00 13.52
N GLU A 28 8.92 0.25 14.36
CA GLU A 28 10.27 -0.23 14.05
C GLU A 28 10.28 -1.19 12.86
N GLU A 29 9.30 -2.09 12.81
CA GLU A 29 9.13 -3.02 11.70
C GLU A 29 8.84 -2.27 10.40
N LYS A 30 7.92 -1.30 10.43
CA LYS A 30 7.58 -0.47 9.27
C LYS A 30 8.78 0.32 8.74
N LYS A 31 9.61 0.86 9.64
CA LYS A 31 10.83 1.59 9.26
C LYS A 31 11.85 0.70 8.57
N LYS A 32 12.07 -0.52 9.08
CA LYS A 32 12.98 -1.49 8.46
C LYS A 32 12.53 -1.85 7.05
N ILE A 33 11.25 -2.14 6.89
CA ILE A 33 10.65 -2.46 5.59
C ILE A 33 10.81 -1.28 4.63
N ALA A 34 10.54 -0.06 5.10
CA ALA A 34 10.62 1.16 4.31
C ALA A 34 12.03 1.44 3.79
N VAL A 35 13.06 1.24 4.59
CA VAL A 35 14.46 1.38 4.16
C VAL A 35 14.78 0.41 3.02
N TYR A 36 14.41 -0.86 3.17
CA TYR A 36 14.64 -1.87 2.14
C TYR A 36 13.85 -1.56 0.86
N ALA A 37 12.57 -1.22 0.99
CA ALA A 37 11.72 -0.90 -0.14
C ALA A 37 12.25 0.32 -0.92
N ALA A 38 12.62 1.39 -0.24
CA ALA A 38 13.19 2.58 -0.85
C ALA A 38 14.48 2.29 -1.64
N ALA A 39 15.31 1.37 -1.13
CA ALA A 39 16.55 0.97 -1.79
C ALA A 39 16.34 0.24 -3.13
N LEU A 40 15.14 -0.27 -3.40
CA LEU A 40 14.81 -0.89 -4.68
C LEU A 40 14.54 0.13 -5.80
N ILE A 41 14.30 1.38 -5.46
CA ILE A 41 13.93 2.43 -6.40
C ILE A 41 15.19 3.01 -7.05
N ARG A 42 15.16 3.12 -8.38
CA ARG A 42 16.25 3.64 -9.22
C ARG A 42 15.86 4.97 -9.86
N PRO A 43 16.84 5.79 -10.30
CA PRO A 43 16.55 7.10 -10.89
C PRO A 43 15.65 7.07 -12.11
N GLU A 44 15.69 6.00 -12.90
CA GLU A 44 14.85 5.82 -14.09
C GLU A 44 13.44 5.33 -13.81
N ASP A 45 13.13 5.03 -12.55
CA ASP A 45 11.83 4.48 -12.20
C ASP A 45 10.71 5.53 -12.24
N PHE A 46 9.53 5.05 -12.63
CA PHE A 46 8.26 5.73 -12.51
C PHE A 46 7.41 4.94 -11.52
N VAL A 47 7.24 5.48 -10.32
CA VAL A 47 6.82 4.71 -9.13
C VAL A 47 5.47 5.16 -8.64
N TYR A 48 4.59 4.19 -8.38
CA TYR A 48 3.36 4.42 -7.63
C TYR A 48 3.58 4.16 -6.14
N LEU A 49 3.18 5.11 -5.31
CA LEU A 49 3.15 4.98 -3.86
C LEU A 49 1.71 5.04 -3.36
N ASP A 50 1.25 3.95 -2.78
CA ASP A 50 -0.06 3.88 -2.13
C ASP A 50 -0.07 4.72 -0.84
N ALA A 51 -1.21 5.33 -0.54
CA ALA A 51 -1.41 6.00 0.73
C ALA A 51 -1.42 4.98 1.87
N GLY A 52 -0.48 5.06 2.77
CA GLY A 52 -0.38 4.13 3.90
C GLY A 52 0.75 4.52 4.82
N THR A 53 0.78 3.95 6.03
CA THR A 53 1.79 4.31 7.02
C THR A 53 3.15 3.70 6.71
N THR A 54 3.21 2.47 6.22
CA THR A 54 4.47 1.82 5.85
C THR A 54 5.12 2.52 4.65
N THR A 55 4.34 2.83 3.61
CA THR A 55 4.83 3.64 2.48
C THR A 55 5.21 5.05 2.92
N GLY A 56 4.53 5.60 3.92
CA GLY A 56 4.87 6.88 4.53
C GLY A 56 6.29 6.94 5.10
N TYR A 57 6.74 5.85 5.71
CA TYR A 57 8.12 5.75 6.22
C TYR A 57 9.17 5.66 5.11
N MET A 58 8.79 5.32 3.88
CA MET A 58 9.70 5.33 2.74
C MET A 58 10.13 6.74 2.34
N LEU A 59 9.26 7.74 2.55
CA LEU A 59 9.42 9.10 2.00
C LEU A 59 10.75 9.76 2.37
N GLU A 60 11.19 9.62 3.61
CA GLU A 60 12.44 10.20 4.09
C GLU A 60 13.70 9.64 3.38
N HIS A 61 13.56 8.50 2.69
CA HIS A 61 14.65 7.85 1.97
C HIS A 61 14.59 8.10 0.45
N LEU A 62 13.68 8.95 -0.03
CA LEU A 62 13.42 9.14 -1.46
C LEU A 62 13.96 10.45 -2.03
N GLU A 63 14.50 11.36 -1.22
CA GLU A 63 14.96 12.69 -1.64
C GLU A 63 15.94 12.61 -2.82
N ASP A 64 16.90 11.72 -2.74
CA ASP A 64 17.95 11.55 -3.75
C ASP A 64 17.69 10.41 -4.74
N SER A 65 16.48 9.88 -4.79
CA SER A 65 16.17 8.72 -5.64
C SER A 65 16.28 9.03 -7.15
N GLY A 66 16.03 10.27 -7.54
CA GLY A 66 15.98 10.68 -8.95
C GLY A 66 14.71 10.21 -9.68
N ALA A 67 13.88 9.39 -9.06
CA ALA A 67 12.67 8.83 -9.64
C ALA A 67 11.52 9.85 -9.67
N THR A 68 10.49 9.56 -10.47
CA THR A 68 9.22 10.28 -10.48
C THR A 68 8.15 9.43 -9.81
N PHE A 69 7.36 10.06 -8.96
CA PHE A 69 6.34 9.38 -8.16
C PHE A 69 4.92 9.80 -8.53
N VAL A 70 4.01 8.86 -8.45
CA VAL A 70 2.56 9.09 -8.48
C VAL A 70 1.99 8.51 -7.20
N THR A 71 1.09 9.22 -6.55
CA THR A 71 0.46 8.76 -5.31
C THR A 71 -0.98 9.20 -5.23
N ASN A 72 -1.80 8.43 -4.51
CA ASN A 72 -3.13 8.84 -4.10
C ASN A 72 -3.17 9.38 -2.65
N GLY A 73 -2.03 9.43 -1.97
CA GLY A 73 -1.90 9.96 -0.62
C GLY A 73 -1.58 11.46 -0.61
N VAL A 74 -2.48 12.27 -0.07
CA VAL A 74 -2.30 13.73 -0.04
C VAL A 74 -1.07 14.13 0.78
N SER A 75 -0.91 13.55 1.98
CA SER A 75 0.26 13.83 2.81
C SER A 75 1.56 13.31 2.20
N HIS A 76 1.54 12.18 1.50
CA HIS A 76 2.69 11.67 0.77
C HIS A 76 3.12 12.63 -0.35
N ALA A 77 2.16 13.11 -1.14
CA ALA A 77 2.43 14.05 -2.22
C ALA A 77 3.04 15.36 -1.70
N ARG A 78 2.48 15.88 -0.62
CA ARG A 78 3.00 17.11 0.01
C ARG A 78 4.43 16.92 0.51
N ALA A 79 4.71 15.83 1.22
CA ALA A 79 6.04 15.55 1.75
C ALA A 79 7.08 15.42 0.64
N LEU A 80 6.78 14.69 -0.43
CA LEU A 80 7.67 14.54 -1.57
C LEU A 80 7.93 15.87 -2.28
N ALA A 81 6.89 16.66 -2.51
CA ALA A 81 7.02 17.97 -3.12
C ALA A 81 7.89 18.93 -2.30
N GLN A 82 7.74 18.93 -0.96
CA GLN A 82 8.57 19.72 -0.06
C GLN A 82 10.05 19.34 -0.07
N MET A 83 10.36 18.08 -0.37
CA MET A 83 11.74 17.59 -0.55
C MET A 83 12.30 17.88 -1.95
N GLY A 84 11.52 18.49 -2.84
CA GLY A 84 11.94 18.74 -4.23
C GLY A 84 11.83 17.51 -5.14
N VAL A 85 11.20 16.45 -4.69
CA VAL A 85 10.98 15.24 -5.49
C VAL A 85 9.79 15.45 -6.42
N ARG A 86 9.93 15.05 -7.68
CA ARG A 86 8.83 15.13 -8.63
C ARG A 86 7.73 14.14 -8.27
N VAL A 87 6.54 14.66 -8.00
CA VAL A 87 5.38 13.87 -7.64
C VAL A 87 4.12 14.37 -8.33
N LEU A 88 3.29 13.42 -8.78
CA LEU A 88 1.96 13.67 -9.31
C LEU A 88 0.94 13.12 -8.32
N LEU A 89 0.00 13.95 -7.90
CA LEU A 89 -1.10 13.54 -7.04
C LEU A 89 -2.30 13.16 -7.90
N ILE A 90 -2.84 11.96 -7.67
CA ILE A 90 -4.08 11.51 -8.32
C ILE A 90 -5.24 12.34 -7.79
N GLY A 91 -6.07 12.82 -8.71
CA GLY A 91 -7.30 13.56 -8.39
C GLY A 91 -8.49 12.64 -8.15
N GLY A 92 -9.44 13.12 -7.37
CA GLY A 92 -10.67 12.41 -7.03
C GLY A 92 -11.24 12.84 -5.68
N GLU A 93 -12.05 11.98 -5.08
CA GLU A 93 -12.63 12.19 -3.76
C GLU A 93 -11.59 11.90 -2.65
N LEU A 94 -11.49 12.79 -1.68
CA LEU A 94 -10.60 12.61 -0.54
C LEU A 94 -11.31 11.89 0.60
N LYS A 95 -10.78 10.74 1.00
CA LYS A 95 -11.18 10.03 2.22
C LYS A 95 -10.40 10.57 3.42
N GLY A 96 -11.06 11.33 4.29
CA GLY A 96 -10.40 12.04 5.39
C GLY A 96 -9.72 11.15 6.42
N SER A 97 -10.28 9.96 6.71
CA SER A 97 -9.75 9.04 7.73
C SER A 97 -8.40 8.41 7.36
N THR A 98 -8.10 8.28 6.07
CA THR A 98 -6.87 7.69 5.55
C THR A 98 -6.05 8.66 4.71
N GLU A 99 -6.55 9.88 4.48
CA GLU A 99 -5.91 10.91 3.64
C GLU A 99 -5.64 10.43 2.21
N ALA A 100 -6.44 9.46 1.75
CA ALA A 100 -6.32 8.84 0.44
C ALA A 100 -7.35 9.39 -0.55
N VAL A 101 -6.93 9.60 -1.77
CA VAL A 101 -7.83 9.91 -2.89
C VAL A 101 -8.39 8.60 -3.45
N ILE A 102 -9.72 8.57 -3.61
CA ILE A 102 -10.49 7.40 -4.04
C ILE A 102 -11.46 7.77 -5.17
N GLY A 103 -12.15 6.77 -5.69
CA GLY A 103 -13.29 6.93 -6.60
C GLY A 103 -12.94 6.77 -8.07
N SER A 104 -13.98 6.94 -8.89
CA SER A 104 -13.90 6.66 -10.35
C SER A 104 -12.93 7.56 -11.10
N GLN A 105 -12.83 8.83 -10.70
CA GLN A 105 -11.88 9.77 -11.32
C GLN A 105 -10.44 9.36 -11.07
N ALA A 106 -10.12 8.94 -9.84
CA ALA A 106 -8.81 8.41 -9.50
C ALA A 106 -8.46 7.18 -10.34
N MET A 107 -9.40 6.25 -10.47
CA MET A 107 -9.22 5.03 -11.27
C MET A 107 -9.01 5.35 -12.75
N GLN A 108 -9.79 6.28 -13.33
CA GLN A 108 -9.64 6.68 -14.72
C GLN A 108 -8.27 7.31 -14.99
N MET A 109 -7.80 8.15 -14.07
CA MET A 109 -6.48 8.78 -14.18
C MET A 109 -5.36 7.74 -14.13
N LEU A 110 -5.45 6.78 -13.20
CA LEU A 110 -4.47 5.70 -13.04
C LEU A 110 -4.32 4.83 -14.29
N LYS A 111 -5.40 4.58 -15.01
CA LYS A 111 -5.40 3.75 -16.24
C LYS A 111 -4.52 4.30 -17.35
N ASN A 112 -4.18 5.57 -17.31
CA ASN A 112 -3.30 6.21 -18.30
C ASN A 112 -1.81 6.10 -17.96
N TYR A 113 -1.47 5.62 -16.77
CA TYR A 113 -0.08 5.49 -16.34
C TYR A 113 0.44 4.06 -16.47
N HIS A 114 1.74 3.95 -16.70
CA HIS A 114 2.47 2.69 -16.74
C HIS A 114 3.66 2.79 -15.79
N PHE A 115 3.53 2.19 -14.61
CA PHE A 115 4.54 2.27 -13.58
C PHE A 115 5.58 1.17 -13.74
N THR A 116 6.86 1.49 -13.50
CA THR A 116 7.90 0.46 -13.40
C THR A 116 7.80 -0.31 -12.10
N LYS A 117 7.49 0.40 -11.00
CA LYS A 117 7.30 -0.20 -9.67
C LYS A 117 6.10 0.44 -8.96
N GLY A 118 5.43 -0.36 -8.14
CA GLY A 118 4.41 0.14 -7.23
C GLY A 118 4.59 -0.45 -5.84
N PHE A 119 4.36 0.37 -4.82
CA PHE A 119 4.44 -0.02 -3.41
C PHE A 119 3.09 0.21 -2.75
N PHE A 120 2.54 -0.85 -2.15
CA PHE A 120 1.17 -0.89 -1.65
C PHE A 120 1.14 -1.35 -0.20
N GLY A 121 0.30 -0.72 0.61
CA GLY A 121 -0.06 -1.22 1.92
C GLY A 121 -1.19 -2.24 1.86
N THR A 122 -1.35 -3.01 2.92
CA THR A 122 -2.48 -3.95 3.08
C THR A 122 -2.93 -3.98 4.53
N ASN A 123 -4.18 -4.33 4.76
CA ASN A 123 -4.71 -4.55 6.12
C ASN A 123 -4.67 -6.03 6.51
N GLY A 124 -4.63 -6.93 5.54
CA GLY A 124 -4.50 -8.36 5.76
C GLY A 124 -4.02 -9.07 4.53
N MET A 125 -3.47 -10.27 4.72
CA MET A 125 -3.02 -11.12 3.62
C MET A 125 -3.06 -12.59 4.00
N THR A 126 -3.67 -13.38 3.11
CA THR A 126 -3.71 -14.84 3.19
C THR A 126 -3.55 -15.42 1.78
N GLN A 127 -3.13 -16.67 1.70
CA GLN A 127 -3.00 -17.33 0.40
C GLN A 127 -4.33 -17.45 -0.33
N ARG A 128 -5.41 -17.68 0.40
CA ARG A 128 -6.75 -17.89 -0.16
C ARG A 128 -7.42 -16.58 -0.56
N GLU A 129 -7.49 -15.63 0.36
CA GLU A 129 -8.21 -14.37 0.16
C GLU A 129 -7.37 -13.31 -0.56
N GLY A 130 -6.04 -13.50 -0.59
CA GLY A 130 -5.13 -12.52 -1.14
C GLY A 130 -4.89 -11.33 -0.21
N PHE A 131 -4.60 -10.19 -0.79
CA PHE A 131 -4.43 -8.92 -0.08
C PHE A 131 -5.78 -8.24 0.11
N THR A 132 -6.07 -7.85 1.35
CA THR A 132 -7.38 -7.32 1.74
C THR A 132 -7.30 -5.96 2.43
N THR A 133 -8.38 -5.19 2.29
CA THR A 133 -8.57 -3.88 2.88
C THR A 133 -10.04 -3.72 3.29
N PRO A 134 -10.37 -2.85 4.27
CA PRO A 134 -11.74 -2.76 4.78
C PRO A 134 -12.76 -2.17 3.81
N GLU A 135 -12.35 -1.31 2.88
CA GLU A 135 -13.26 -0.46 2.12
C GLU A 135 -13.09 -0.65 0.60
N SER A 136 -14.22 -0.82 -0.10
CA SER A 136 -14.23 -1.19 -1.51
C SER A 136 -13.68 -0.12 -2.45
N ASN A 137 -13.89 1.17 -2.15
CA ASN A 137 -13.36 2.25 -2.98
C ASN A 137 -11.83 2.32 -2.92
N GLU A 138 -11.24 2.09 -1.75
CA GLU A 138 -9.79 1.96 -1.62
C GLU A 138 -9.25 0.70 -2.31
N ALA A 139 -9.97 -0.41 -2.20
CA ALA A 139 -9.63 -1.65 -2.89
C ALA A 139 -9.58 -1.48 -4.40
N LEU A 140 -10.53 -0.76 -4.98
CA LEU A 140 -10.59 -0.50 -6.42
C LEU A 140 -9.42 0.37 -6.90
N VAL A 141 -9.05 1.39 -6.14
CA VAL A 141 -7.88 2.24 -6.48
C VAL A 141 -6.59 1.43 -6.38
N LYS A 142 -6.42 0.65 -5.33
CA LYS A 142 -5.25 -0.24 -5.17
C LYS A 142 -5.12 -1.21 -6.34
N ARG A 143 -6.19 -1.91 -6.66
CA ARG A 143 -6.22 -2.85 -7.78
C ARG A 143 -5.87 -2.18 -9.10
N THR A 144 -6.50 -1.06 -9.40
CA THR A 144 -6.26 -0.32 -10.65
C THR A 144 -4.79 0.10 -10.77
N ALA A 145 -4.20 0.63 -9.70
CA ALA A 145 -2.79 1.00 -9.69
C ALA A 145 -1.86 -0.21 -9.84
N MET A 146 -2.17 -1.32 -9.14
CA MET A 146 -1.36 -2.55 -9.24
C MET A 146 -1.36 -3.13 -10.64
N GLU A 147 -2.50 -3.11 -11.33
CA GLU A 147 -2.61 -3.57 -12.72
C GLU A 147 -1.76 -2.74 -13.68
N GLN A 148 -1.42 -1.51 -13.32
CA GLN A 148 -0.58 -0.61 -14.11
C GLN A 148 0.93 -0.71 -13.78
N CYS A 149 1.33 -1.58 -12.85
CA CYS A 149 2.71 -1.76 -12.44
C CYS A 149 3.35 -2.98 -13.09
N LEU A 150 4.60 -2.83 -13.56
CA LEU A 150 5.43 -3.97 -13.99
C LEU A 150 5.86 -4.81 -12.79
N GLU A 151 6.41 -4.17 -11.76
CA GLU A 151 6.80 -4.80 -10.50
C GLU A 151 5.90 -4.30 -9.38
N LYS A 152 5.28 -5.23 -8.66
CA LYS A 152 4.29 -4.94 -7.62
C LYS A 152 4.83 -5.42 -6.27
N TYR A 153 4.93 -4.49 -5.32
CA TYR A 153 5.41 -4.77 -3.98
C TYR A 153 4.31 -4.43 -2.96
N VAL A 154 4.02 -5.37 -2.09
CA VAL A 154 3.20 -5.12 -0.90
C VAL A 154 4.15 -4.96 0.29
N VAL A 155 4.15 -3.79 0.89
CA VAL A 155 4.97 -3.45 2.05
C VAL A 155 4.13 -3.55 3.31
N SER A 156 4.48 -4.48 4.18
CA SER A 156 3.65 -4.77 5.35
C SER A 156 4.46 -5.44 6.45
N ASP A 157 4.21 -5.02 7.69
CA ASP A 157 4.71 -5.76 8.84
C ASP A 157 4.03 -7.12 8.97
N SER A 158 4.67 -8.04 9.66
CA SER A 158 4.25 -9.44 9.77
C SER A 158 2.91 -9.65 10.47
N SER A 159 2.42 -8.65 11.22
CA SER A 159 1.12 -8.74 11.90
C SER A 159 -0.07 -8.87 10.95
N LYS A 160 0.12 -8.57 9.66
CA LYS A 160 -0.95 -8.65 8.65
C LYS A 160 -1.11 -10.05 8.04
N PHE A 161 -0.16 -10.94 8.23
CA PHE A 161 -0.29 -12.34 7.81
C PHE A 161 -1.40 -13.04 8.59
N GLY A 162 -2.28 -13.75 7.89
CA GLY A 162 -3.41 -14.45 8.47
C GLY A 162 -4.60 -13.56 8.81
N GLN A 163 -4.48 -12.24 8.65
CA GLN A 163 -5.59 -11.32 8.84
C GLN A 163 -6.41 -11.20 7.55
N ILE A 164 -7.73 -11.07 7.71
CA ILE A 164 -8.66 -10.90 6.59
C ILE A 164 -9.50 -9.65 6.84
N SER A 165 -9.44 -8.70 5.93
CA SER A 165 -10.34 -7.56 5.87
C SER A 165 -11.48 -7.81 4.88
N ALA A 166 -12.44 -6.89 4.80
CA ALA A 166 -13.70 -7.11 4.10
C ALA A 166 -13.58 -7.32 2.58
N VAL A 167 -12.58 -6.71 1.93
CA VAL A 167 -12.48 -6.66 0.46
C VAL A 167 -11.09 -7.07 -0.02
N THR A 168 -11.03 -8.05 -0.92
CA THR A 168 -9.79 -8.41 -1.62
C THR A 168 -9.49 -7.40 -2.73
N PHE A 169 -8.27 -6.90 -2.78
CA PHE A 169 -7.86 -6.01 -3.87
C PHE A 169 -6.87 -6.66 -4.85
N PHE A 170 -6.16 -7.70 -4.44
CA PHE A 170 -5.25 -8.43 -5.34
C PHE A 170 -5.01 -9.86 -4.86
N SER A 171 -4.60 -10.75 -5.78
CA SER A 171 -4.24 -12.13 -5.44
C SER A 171 -2.91 -12.19 -4.69
N PHE A 172 -2.77 -13.16 -3.79
CA PHE A 172 -1.58 -13.30 -2.95
C PHE A 172 -0.29 -13.47 -3.77
N ASP A 173 -0.35 -14.22 -4.85
CA ASP A 173 0.80 -14.49 -5.74
C ASP A 173 1.05 -13.34 -6.73
N GLY A 174 0.20 -12.32 -6.76
CA GLY A 174 0.29 -11.21 -7.71
C GLY A 174 1.31 -10.14 -7.38
N ALA A 175 1.96 -10.21 -6.22
CA ALA A 175 2.94 -9.23 -5.77
C ALA A 175 4.05 -9.87 -4.94
N VAL A 176 5.18 -9.18 -4.87
CA VAL A 176 6.27 -9.50 -3.93
C VAL A 176 5.96 -8.87 -2.59
N ILE A 177 6.03 -9.65 -1.51
CA ILE A 177 5.81 -9.13 -0.16
C ILE A 177 7.16 -8.73 0.45
N LEU A 178 7.23 -7.49 0.91
CA LEU A 178 8.36 -6.98 1.67
C LEU A 178 7.91 -6.86 3.13
N THR A 179 8.54 -7.64 3.98
CA THR A 179 8.24 -7.71 5.41
C THR A 179 9.53 -7.82 6.21
N GLU A 180 9.47 -7.54 7.51
CA GLU A 180 10.58 -7.78 8.41
C GLU A 180 10.80 -9.29 8.63
N SER A 181 12.05 -9.67 8.74
CA SER A 181 12.45 -11.04 9.02
C SER A 181 12.87 -11.22 10.48
#